data_557e0dbdb4f9db2ee27e36665572bd85
#
_entry.id   557e0dbdb4f9db2ee27e36665572bd85
#
_cell.length_a   1.000
_cell.length_b   1.000
_cell.length_c   1.000
_cell.angle_alpha   90.00
_cell.angle_beta   90.00
_cell.angle_gamma   90.00
#
_symmetry.space_group_name_H-M   'P 1'
#
loop_
_entity.id
_entity.type
_entity.pdbx_description
1 polymer ?
#
loop_
_entity_poly.entity_id
_entity_poly.type
_entity_poly.pdbx_seq_one_letter_code
_entity_poly.pdbx_strand_id
1 'polypeptide(L)'
;MLLPLKVFAVCFIVAVIVYVLVQQAEKRRYRNYDMREIDCMTGVEFEKLLNRLFGQMGYTVQATPKSNDYGADLILKKRGRTIAVQAKRYRNKVGISAVQQVMAAKVYYDTDDCIVVTNSYYTAQATRLALTGKVRLIDRDGLQNILSSCTAQKKKTY
;
A
#
# COMPACT_ATOMS: atom_id res chain seq x y z
N MET A 1 29.69 -28.18 -30.29
CA MET A 1 28.61 -28.42 -29.32
C MET A 1 28.58 -27.44 -28.13
N LEU A 2 29.53 -26.49 -28.01
CA LEU A 2 29.59 -25.49 -26.92
C LEU A 2 28.93 -24.11 -27.24
N LEU A 3 28.59 -23.83 -28.52
CA LEU A 3 28.01 -22.56 -28.95
C LEU A 3 26.59 -22.32 -28.40
N PRO A 4 25.65 -23.30 -28.42
CA PRO A 4 24.31 -23.08 -27.91
C PRO A 4 24.28 -22.83 -26.38
N LEU A 5 25.15 -23.47 -25.61
CA LEU A 5 25.23 -23.26 -24.16
C LEU A 5 25.66 -21.85 -23.78
N LYS A 6 26.62 -21.27 -24.51
CA LYS A 6 27.08 -19.88 -24.31
C LYS A 6 25.97 -18.87 -24.64
N VAL A 7 25.20 -19.12 -25.71
CA VAL A 7 24.08 -18.27 -26.12
C VAL A 7 22.99 -18.32 -25.04
N PHE A 8 22.63 -19.51 -24.52
CA PHE A 8 21.65 -19.63 -23.42
C PHE A 8 22.12 -18.89 -22.16
N ALA A 9 23.40 -19.00 -21.78
CA ALA A 9 23.94 -18.29 -20.62
C ALA A 9 23.85 -16.76 -20.78
N VAL A 10 24.19 -16.23 -21.97
CA VAL A 10 24.06 -14.79 -22.24
C VAL A 10 22.62 -14.33 -22.21
N CYS A 11 21.69 -15.05 -22.82
CA CYS A 11 20.25 -14.73 -22.79
C CYS A 11 19.70 -14.72 -21.35
N PHE A 12 20.10 -15.68 -20.52
CA PHE A 12 19.69 -15.76 -19.11
C PHE A 12 20.22 -14.54 -18.32
N ILE A 13 21.52 -14.20 -18.49
CA ILE A 13 22.12 -13.03 -17.82
C ILE A 13 21.39 -11.73 -18.23
N VAL A 14 21.12 -11.56 -19.53
CA VAL A 14 20.37 -10.39 -20.04
C VAL A 14 18.96 -10.34 -19.43
N ALA A 15 18.25 -11.46 -19.37
CA ALA A 15 16.92 -11.53 -18.77
C ALA A 15 16.95 -11.15 -17.28
N VAL A 16 17.94 -11.63 -16.52
CA VAL A 16 18.13 -11.26 -15.11
C VAL A 16 18.45 -9.76 -14.96
N ILE A 17 19.33 -9.22 -15.80
CA ILE A 17 19.64 -7.78 -15.77
C ILE A 17 18.39 -6.94 -16.06
N VAL A 18 17.64 -7.27 -17.11
CA VAL A 18 16.39 -6.58 -17.46
C VAL A 18 15.39 -6.68 -16.30
N TYR A 19 15.22 -7.85 -15.72
CA TYR A 19 14.35 -8.04 -14.55
C TYR A 19 14.77 -7.14 -13.37
N VAL A 20 16.06 -7.10 -13.05
CA VAL A 20 16.60 -6.26 -11.96
C VAL A 20 16.42 -4.77 -12.28
N LEU A 21 16.67 -4.35 -13.53
CA LEU A 21 16.47 -2.96 -13.96
C LEU A 21 15.00 -2.54 -13.89
N VAL A 22 14.08 -3.41 -14.31
CA VAL A 22 12.63 -3.17 -14.19
C VAL A 22 12.23 -3.04 -12.72
N GLN A 23 12.68 -3.93 -11.86
CA GLN A 23 12.44 -3.87 -10.41
C GLN A 23 13.03 -2.58 -9.78
N GLN A 24 14.20 -2.16 -10.21
CA GLN A 24 14.81 -0.90 -9.73
C GLN A 24 14.08 0.33 -10.27
N ALA A 25 13.66 0.33 -11.53
CA ALA A 25 12.88 1.42 -12.12
C ALA A 25 11.53 1.57 -11.41
N GLU A 26 10.85 0.46 -11.13
CA GLU A 26 9.64 0.46 -10.31
C GLU A 26 9.90 0.99 -8.90
N LYS A 27 10.98 0.56 -8.20
CA LYS A 27 11.37 1.10 -6.88
C LYS A 27 11.66 2.60 -6.93
N ARG A 28 12.28 3.11 -8.01
CA ARG A 28 12.56 4.54 -8.20
C ARG A 28 11.29 5.34 -8.48
N ARG A 29 10.39 4.83 -9.30
CA ARG A 29 9.13 5.48 -9.68
C ARG A 29 8.23 5.76 -8.48
N TYR A 30 8.19 4.84 -7.48
CA TYR A 30 7.37 5.00 -6.27
C TYR A 30 8.03 5.82 -5.14
N ARG A 31 9.27 6.29 -5.34
CA ARG A 31 10.05 6.99 -4.30
C ARG A 31 9.65 8.45 -4.10
N ASN A 32 9.02 9.08 -5.08
CA ASN A 32 8.72 10.51 -5.11
C ASN A 32 7.29 10.80 -5.59
N TYR A 33 6.28 10.01 -5.17
CA TYR A 33 4.92 10.34 -5.54
C TYR A 33 4.50 11.68 -4.93
N ASP A 34 4.12 12.61 -5.81
CA ASP A 34 3.34 13.78 -5.44
C ASP A 34 1.87 13.37 -5.25
N MET A 35 1.16 14.07 -4.37
CA MET A 35 -0.28 13.85 -4.14
C MET A 35 -1.11 14.02 -5.43
N ARG A 36 -0.66 14.85 -6.38
CA ARG A 36 -1.29 15.01 -7.70
C ARG A 36 -1.23 13.72 -8.53
N GLU A 37 -0.11 13.02 -8.50
CA GLU A 37 0.03 11.73 -9.18
C GLU A 37 -0.89 10.67 -8.55
N ILE A 38 -0.99 10.68 -7.21
CA ILE A 38 -1.88 9.77 -6.47
C ILE A 38 -3.35 10.05 -6.81
N ASP A 39 -3.72 11.31 -6.99
CA ASP A 39 -5.08 11.71 -7.39
C ASP A 39 -5.47 11.21 -8.80
N CYS A 40 -4.49 10.90 -9.65
CA CYS A 40 -4.68 10.33 -10.98
C CYS A 40 -4.67 8.81 -11.01
N MET A 41 -4.30 8.12 -9.93
CA MET A 41 -4.24 6.67 -9.87
C MET A 41 -5.63 6.02 -9.93
N THR A 42 -5.67 4.81 -10.44
CA THR A 42 -6.78 3.88 -10.22
C THR A 42 -6.75 3.33 -8.79
N GLY A 43 -7.84 2.72 -8.32
CA GLY A 43 -7.86 2.04 -7.01
C GLY A 43 -6.75 0.99 -6.87
N VAL A 44 -6.57 0.16 -7.91
CA VAL A 44 -5.54 -0.90 -7.93
C VAL A 44 -4.12 -0.32 -7.86
N GLU A 45 -3.85 0.80 -8.53
CA GLU A 45 -2.54 1.46 -8.44
C GLU A 45 -2.29 2.04 -7.05
N PHE A 46 -3.34 2.56 -6.42
CA PHE A 46 -3.27 3.07 -5.05
C PHE A 46 -3.02 1.96 -4.03
N GLU A 47 -3.69 0.81 -4.15
CA GLU A 47 -3.41 -0.38 -3.33
C GLU A 47 -1.96 -0.84 -3.48
N LYS A 48 -1.42 -0.90 -4.70
CA LYS A 48 -0.02 -1.24 -4.97
C LYS A 48 0.94 -0.21 -4.36
N LEU A 49 0.62 1.08 -4.40
CA LEU A 49 1.38 2.13 -3.74
C LEU A 49 1.44 1.88 -2.23
N LEU A 50 0.28 1.65 -1.59
CA LEU A 50 0.20 1.40 -0.15
C LEU A 50 0.94 0.13 0.27
N ASN A 51 0.83 -0.96 -0.52
CA ASN A 51 1.60 -2.18 -0.29
C ASN A 51 3.10 -1.89 -0.18
N ARG A 52 3.65 -1.11 -1.12
CA ARG A 52 5.07 -0.74 -1.11
C ARG A 52 5.42 0.22 0.02
N LEU A 53 4.56 1.19 0.29
CA LEU A 53 4.75 2.18 1.34
C LEU A 53 4.85 1.50 2.72
N PHE A 54 3.90 0.63 3.04
CA PHE A 54 3.93 -0.13 4.28
C PHE A 54 5.11 -1.12 4.35
N GLY A 55 5.48 -1.73 3.22
CA GLY A 55 6.70 -2.55 3.14
C GLY A 55 7.96 -1.76 3.48
N GLN A 56 8.08 -0.51 2.99
CA GLN A 56 9.20 0.38 3.34
C GLN A 56 9.21 0.80 4.81
N MET A 57 8.04 0.83 5.45
CA MET A 57 7.90 1.08 6.90
C MET A 57 8.23 -0.17 7.75
N GLY A 58 8.63 -1.27 7.12
CA GLY A 58 9.04 -2.51 7.77
C GLY A 58 7.88 -3.44 8.15
N TYR A 59 6.71 -3.30 7.50
CA TYR A 59 5.65 -4.28 7.60
C TYR A 59 5.83 -5.39 6.56
N THR A 60 5.51 -6.63 6.93
CA THR A 60 5.16 -7.66 5.96
C THR A 60 3.76 -7.37 5.47
N VAL A 61 3.58 -7.24 4.16
CA VAL A 61 2.30 -6.86 3.55
C VAL A 61 1.77 -8.01 2.71
N GLN A 62 0.53 -8.41 2.94
CA GLN A 62 -0.20 -9.39 2.17
C GLN A 62 -1.41 -8.71 1.53
N ALA A 63 -1.54 -8.78 0.21
CA ALA A 63 -2.75 -8.36 -0.48
C ALA A 63 -3.86 -9.40 -0.29
N THR A 64 -5.09 -8.95 -0.10
CA THR A 64 -6.26 -9.81 -0.02
C THR A 64 -6.75 -10.20 -1.44
N PRO A 65 -7.55 -11.27 -1.58
CA PRO A 65 -8.17 -11.61 -2.85
C PRO A 65 -9.07 -10.46 -3.35
N LYS A 66 -9.07 -10.20 -4.66
CA LYS A 66 -9.90 -9.12 -5.25
C LYS A 66 -11.41 -9.36 -5.18
N SER A 67 -11.83 -10.58 -4.97
CA SER A 67 -13.22 -10.97 -4.75
C SER A 67 -13.35 -11.55 -3.34
N ASN A 68 -14.39 -11.12 -2.62
CA ASN A 68 -14.63 -11.52 -1.23
C ASN A 68 -13.50 -11.08 -0.27
N ASP A 69 -13.02 -9.85 -0.42
CA ASP A 69 -11.99 -9.24 0.41
C ASP A 69 -12.49 -8.86 1.82
N TYR A 70 -13.78 -9.05 2.06
CA TYR A 70 -14.46 -8.73 3.33
C TYR A 70 -14.19 -7.31 3.86
N GLY A 71 -13.74 -6.40 2.98
CA GLY A 71 -13.51 -5.00 3.29
C GLY A 71 -12.10 -4.65 3.75
N ALA A 72 -11.10 -5.48 3.42
CA ALA A 72 -9.69 -5.12 3.51
C ALA A 72 -8.97 -5.41 2.20
N ASP A 73 -8.15 -4.50 1.74
CA ASP A 73 -7.31 -4.65 0.54
C ASP A 73 -5.92 -5.21 0.91
N LEU A 74 -5.43 -4.93 2.12
CA LEU A 74 -4.13 -5.39 2.60
C LEU A 74 -4.22 -5.85 4.07
N ILE A 75 -3.42 -6.86 4.41
CA ILE A 75 -3.12 -7.25 5.78
C ILE A 75 -1.65 -6.95 6.06
N LEU A 76 -1.39 -6.15 7.09
CA LEU A 76 -0.04 -5.81 7.53
C LEU A 76 0.34 -6.62 8.75
N LYS A 77 1.61 -7.06 8.82
CA LYS A 77 2.15 -7.74 10.00
C LYS A 77 3.49 -7.12 10.40
N LYS A 78 3.65 -6.77 11.67
CA LYS A 78 4.90 -6.24 12.24
C LYS A 78 4.98 -6.53 13.73
N ARG A 79 6.08 -7.13 14.17
CA ARG A 79 6.35 -7.45 15.59
C ARG A 79 5.21 -8.22 16.26
N GLY A 80 4.66 -9.20 15.57
CA GLY A 80 3.57 -10.05 16.07
C GLY A 80 2.18 -9.43 15.98
N ARG A 81 2.04 -8.12 15.67
CA ARG A 81 0.74 -7.45 15.47
C ARG A 81 0.31 -7.46 14.02
N THR A 82 -0.99 -7.55 13.82
CA THR A 82 -1.66 -7.58 12.53
C THR A 82 -2.64 -6.42 12.36
N ILE A 83 -2.76 -5.89 11.14
CA ILE A 83 -3.62 -4.74 10.86
C ILE A 83 -4.34 -4.96 9.53
N ALA A 84 -5.67 -4.87 9.54
CA ALA A 84 -6.46 -4.84 8.31
C ALA A 84 -6.47 -3.41 7.74
N VAL A 85 -6.24 -3.27 6.43
CA VAL A 85 -6.20 -1.97 5.75
C VAL A 85 -7.20 -1.94 4.61
N GLN A 86 -8.07 -0.93 4.61
CA GLN A 86 -8.93 -0.58 3.49
C GLN A 86 -8.37 0.65 2.80
N ALA A 87 -8.15 0.56 1.49
CA ALA A 87 -7.69 1.64 0.64
C ALA A 87 -8.85 2.29 -0.11
N LYS A 88 -8.97 3.60 -0.09
CA LYS A 88 -10.00 4.35 -0.84
C LYS A 88 -9.36 5.50 -1.63
N ARG A 89 -9.11 5.27 -2.94
CA ARG A 89 -8.72 6.33 -3.87
C ARG A 89 -9.97 7.02 -4.40
N TYR A 90 -10.34 8.14 -3.78
CA TYR A 90 -11.54 8.89 -4.09
C TYR A 90 -11.22 10.35 -4.44
N ARG A 91 -12.08 10.97 -5.29
CA ARG A 91 -12.06 12.43 -5.53
C ARG A 91 -12.81 13.18 -4.44
N ASN A 92 -13.87 12.59 -3.91
CA ASN A 92 -14.72 13.15 -2.87
C ASN A 92 -14.33 12.60 -1.48
N LYS A 93 -14.94 13.15 -0.43
CA LYS A 93 -14.76 12.65 0.94
C LYS A 93 -15.22 11.20 1.06
N VAL A 94 -14.45 10.42 1.81
CA VAL A 94 -14.75 9.01 2.11
C VAL A 94 -15.80 8.93 3.21
N GLY A 95 -16.85 8.20 2.94
CA GLY A 95 -18.00 8.04 3.84
C GLY A 95 -17.85 6.90 4.86
N ILE A 96 -18.88 6.73 5.64
CA ILE A 96 -18.99 5.75 6.74
C ILE A 96 -18.79 4.30 6.29
N SER A 97 -19.17 3.96 5.04
CA SER A 97 -19.08 2.60 4.51
C SER A 97 -17.65 2.03 4.53
N ALA A 98 -16.64 2.85 4.27
CA ALA A 98 -15.25 2.41 4.31
C ALA A 98 -14.82 1.99 5.72
N VAL A 99 -15.31 2.70 6.74
CA VAL A 99 -15.06 2.37 8.16
C VAL A 99 -15.77 1.06 8.53
N GLN A 100 -17.04 0.90 8.11
CA GLN A 100 -17.80 -0.33 8.34
C GLN A 100 -17.13 -1.54 7.68
N GLN A 101 -16.66 -1.39 6.44
CA GLN A 101 -15.95 -2.44 5.70
C GLN A 101 -14.70 -2.91 6.45
N VAL A 102 -13.82 -1.99 6.86
CA VAL A 102 -12.59 -2.38 7.54
C VAL A 102 -12.83 -2.95 8.95
N MET A 103 -13.90 -2.53 9.63
CA MET A 103 -14.30 -3.13 10.90
C MET A 103 -14.75 -4.59 10.70
N ALA A 104 -15.52 -4.88 9.66
CA ALA A 104 -15.89 -6.25 9.28
C ALA A 104 -14.66 -7.09 8.94
N ALA A 105 -13.72 -6.52 8.16
CA ALA A 105 -12.46 -7.15 7.81
C ALA A 105 -11.61 -7.46 9.05
N LYS A 106 -11.55 -6.55 10.03
CA LYS A 106 -10.84 -6.79 11.28
C LYS A 106 -11.34 -8.06 11.99
N VAL A 107 -12.65 -8.28 12.02
CA VAL A 107 -13.24 -9.48 12.62
C VAL A 107 -12.96 -10.71 11.77
N TYR A 108 -13.16 -10.62 10.47
CA TYR A 108 -12.99 -11.77 9.56
C TYR A 108 -11.54 -12.28 9.51
N TYR A 109 -10.55 -11.36 9.44
CA TYR A 109 -9.14 -11.71 9.38
C TYR A 109 -8.47 -11.85 10.75
N ASP A 110 -9.22 -11.71 11.83
CA ASP A 110 -8.73 -11.77 13.22
C ASP A 110 -7.49 -10.88 13.43
N THR A 111 -7.61 -9.60 13.02
CA THR A 111 -6.49 -8.66 13.15
C THR A 111 -6.62 -7.81 14.42
N ASP A 112 -5.46 -7.42 15.00
CA ASP A 112 -5.40 -6.61 16.22
C ASP A 112 -6.00 -5.20 16.01
N ASP A 113 -5.72 -4.60 14.84
CA ASP A 113 -6.11 -3.24 14.50
C ASP A 113 -6.71 -3.17 13.08
N CYS A 114 -7.32 -2.03 12.77
CA CYS A 114 -7.76 -1.74 11.41
C CYS A 114 -7.56 -0.25 11.05
N ILE A 115 -7.31 0.00 9.75
CA ILE A 115 -6.98 1.33 9.23
C ILE A 115 -7.75 1.55 7.92
N VAL A 116 -8.29 2.75 7.72
CA VAL A 116 -8.69 3.22 6.38
C VAL A 116 -7.66 4.23 5.90
N VAL A 117 -7.20 4.10 4.66
CA VAL A 117 -6.26 5.04 4.02
C VAL A 117 -6.91 5.63 2.78
N THR A 118 -6.82 6.96 2.60
CA THR A 118 -7.34 7.64 1.42
C THR A 118 -6.41 8.77 0.94
N ASN A 119 -6.50 9.10 -0.34
CA ASN A 119 -5.91 10.31 -0.93
C ASN A 119 -6.77 11.56 -0.71
N SER A 120 -7.92 11.42 -0.08
CA SER A 120 -8.90 12.48 0.18
C SER A 120 -9.09 12.70 1.68
N TYR A 121 -10.24 13.22 2.08
CA TYR A 121 -10.62 13.46 3.46
C TYR A 121 -11.82 12.60 3.84
N TYR A 122 -12.16 12.53 5.12
CA TYR A 122 -13.31 11.79 5.62
C TYR A 122 -14.52 12.69 5.88
N THR A 123 -15.71 12.11 5.81
CA THR A 123 -16.93 12.80 6.29
C THR A 123 -16.95 12.79 7.82
N ALA A 124 -17.68 13.75 8.43
CA ALA A 124 -17.85 13.80 9.88
C ALA A 124 -18.46 12.50 10.46
N GLN A 125 -19.36 11.84 9.70
CA GLN A 125 -19.94 10.55 10.11
C GLN A 125 -18.91 9.43 10.14
N ALA A 126 -18.04 9.35 9.10
CA ALA A 126 -16.95 8.38 9.05
C ALA A 126 -15.97 8.59 10.22
N THR A 127 -15.62 9.84 10.51
CA THR A 127 -14.72 10.17 11.63
C THR A 127 -15.32 9.78 12.99
N ARG A 128 -16.61 10.07 13.22
CA ARG A 128 -17.29 9.67 14.46
C ARG A 128 -17.32 8.15 14.62
N LEU A 129 -17.70 7.41 13.58
CA LEU A 129 -17.72 5.95 13.64
C LEU A 129 -16.32 5.38 13.88
N ALA A 130 -15.30 5.91 13.22
CA ALA A 130 -13.93 5.46 13.37
C ALA A 130 -13.41 5.64 14.80
N LEU A 131 -13.75 6.76 15.44
CA LEU A 131 -13.40 7.03 16.84
C LEU A 131 -14.02 5.98 17.78
N THR A 132 -15.33 5.72 17.66
CA THR A 132 -16.04 4.74 18.46
C THR A 132 -15.56 3.30 18.18
N GLY A 133 -15.35 2.98 16.90
CA GLY A 133 -14.90 1.66 16.43
C GLY A 133 -13.40 1.41 16.58
N LYS A 134 -12.63 2.38 17.13
CA LYS A 134 -11.16 2.32 17.24
C LYS A 134 -10.47 2.03 15.89
N VAL A 135 -11.01 2.60 14.81
CA VAL A 135 -10.44 2.53 13.47
C VAL A 135 -9.50 3.71 13.26
N ARG A 136 -8.26 3.48 12.87
CA ARG A 136 -7.35 4.56 12.50
C ARG A 136 -7.66 5.06 11.10
N LEU A 137 -7.77 6.37 10.94
CA LEU A 137 -7.94 7.03 9.66
C LEU A 137 -6.63 7.70 9.24
N ILE A 138 -6.22 7.44 8.00
CA ILE A 138 -5.10 8.14 7.35
C ILE A 138 -5.71 8.86 6.14
N ASP A 139 -5.91 10.16 6.29
CA ASP A 139 -6.40 11.05 5.24
C ASP A 139 -5.26 11.54 4.33
N ARG A 140 -5.57 12.48 3.46
CA ARG A 140 -4.63 13.09 2.52
C ARG A 140 -3.39 13.64 3.21
N ASP A 141 -3.55 14.37 4.28
CA ASP A 141 -2.44 15.02 4.99
C ASP A 141 -1.60 13.98 5.73
N GLY A 142 -2.26 13.01 6.36
CA GLY A 142 -1.61 11.87 6.99
C GLY A 142 -0.80 11.02 5.99
N LEU A 143 -1.35 10.76 4.80
CA LEU A 143 -0.67 10.04 3.73
C LEU A 143 0.55 10.82 3.22
N GLN A 144 0.41 12.13 2.99
CA GLN A 144 1.52 12.99 2.57
C GLN A 144 2.66 13.01 3.60
N ASN A 145 2.33 13.06 4.89
CA ASN A 145 3.32 13.02 5.97
C ASN A 145 4.08 11.68 5.98
N ILE A 146 3.39 10.56 5.77
CA ILE A 146 4.02 9.24 5.68
C ILE A 146 4.96 9.16 4.47
N LEU A 147 4.53 9.62 3.30
CA LEU A 147 5.34 9.66 2.08
C LEU A 147 6.62 10.49 2.27
N SER A 148 6.48 11.67 2.87
CA SER A 148 7.60 12.58 3.15
C SER A 148 8.59 11.95 4.13
N SER A 149 8.12 11.31 5.19
CA SER A 149 8.94 10.62 6.19
C SER A 149 9.73 9.46 5.60
N CYS A 150 9.11 8.65 4.74
CA CYS A 150 9.78 7.55 4.03
C CYS A 150 10.88 8.06 3.09
N THR A 151 10.70 9.24 2.49
CA THR A 151 11.70 9.87 1.63
C THR A 151 12.87 10.42 2.43
N ALA A 152 12.62 11.02 3.60
CA ALA A 152 13.65 11.61 4.45
C ALA A 152 14.56 10.55 5.12
N GLN A 153 13.99 9.42 5.55
CA GLN A 153 14.77 8.33 6.15
C GLN A 153 15.82 7.75 5.20
N LYS A 154 15.54 7.68 3.90
CA LYS A 154 16.50 7.19 2.90
C LYS A 154 17.64 8.16 2.60
N LYS A 155 17.44 9.48 2.77
CA LYS A 155 18.54 10.47 2.61
C LYS A 155 19.58 10.40 3.73
N LYS A 156 19.25 9.81 4.89
CA LYS A 156 20.18 9.65 6.03
C LYS A 156 21.00 8.35 5.96
N THR A 157 20.70 7.44 5.04
CA THR A 157 21.37 6.13 4.95
C THR A 157 22.38 6.07 3.80
N TYR A 158 22.63 7.19 3.12
CA TYR A 158 23.68 7.42 2.11
C TYR A 158 24.55 8.60 2.53
#